data_3fb2dbfc565c32beef0ad95db20f030b
#
_entry.id   3fb2dbfc565c32beef0ad95db20f030b
#
_cell.length_a   1.000
_cell.length_b   1.000
_cell.length_c   1.000
_cell.angle_alpha   90.00
_cell.angle_beta   90.00
_cell.angle_gamma   90.00
#
_symmetry.space_group_name_H-M   'P 1'
#
loop_
_entity.id
_entity.type
_entity.pdbx_description
1 polymer ?
#
loop_
_entity_poly.entity_id
_entity_poly.type
_entity_poly.pdbx_seq_one_letter_code
_entity_poly.pdbx_strand_id
1 'polypeptide(L)'
;MLGQRINELRIAMGWSQVQLAEKLNISKQTVSNWENENIQPSIEMLVRLAKLFHVSADYLLGLDNIPTISVDGLPNAFIAHLIQIIEDYKQK
;
A
#
# COMPACT_ATOMS: atom_id res chain seq x y z
N MET A 1 7.17 -4.86 10.55
CA MET A 1 8.29 -4.45 9.72
C MET A 1 7.81 -4.23 8.28
N LEU A 2 8.67 -3.73 7.42
CA LEU A 2 8.30 -3.33 6.06
C LEU A 2 7.73 -4.49 5.25
N GLY A 3 8.39 -5.64 5.27
CA GLY A 3 7.92 -6.79 4.50
C GLY A 3 6.54 -7.28 4.91
N GLN A 4 6.27 -7.29 6.21
CA GLN A 4 4.97 -7.65 6.72
C GLN A 4 3.90 -6.64 6.26
N ARG A 5 4.22 -5.34 6.28
CA ARG A 5 3.29 -4.30 5.85
C ARG A 5 2.97 -4.42 4.36
N ILE A 6 3.98 -4.72 3.54
CA ILE A 6 3.79 -4.99 2.11
C ILE A 6 2.83 -6.18 1.92
N ASN A 7 3.06 -7.26 2.65
CA ASN A 7 2.22 -8.45 2.58
C ASN A 7 0.77 -8.13 2.97
N GLU A 8 0.57 -7.42 4.07
CA GLU A 8 -0.76 -7.06 4.55
C GLU A 8 -1.53 -6.21 3.54
N LEU A 9 -0.86 -5.20 2.97
CA LEU A 9 -1.49 -4.32 1.98
C LEU A 9 -1.80 -5.07 0.69
N ARG A 10 -0.87 -5.92 0.24
CA ARG A 10 -1.09 -6.74 -0.96
C ARG A 10 -2.33 -7.63 -0.80
N ILE A 11 -2.42 -8.32 0.33
CA ILE A 11 -3.56 -9.20 0.61
C ILE A 11 -4.86 -8.40 0.71
N ALA A 12 -4.82 -7.24 1.37
CA ALA A 12 -6.00 -6.38 1.49
C ALA A 12 -6.49 -5.90 0.13
N MET A 13 -5.59 -5.71 -0.85
CA MET A 13 -5.94 -5.34 -2.22
C MET A 13 -6.44 -6.53 -3.05
N GLY A 14 -6.35 -7.74 -2.53
CA GLY A 14 -6.74 -8.94 -3.25
C GLY A 14 -5.73 -9.40 -4.29
N TRP A 15 -4.47 -8.99 -4.17
CA TRP A 15 -3.43 -9.32 -5.16
C TRP A 15 -2.58 -10.49 -4.70
N SER A 16 -2.19 -11.34 -5.67
CA SER A 16 -1.14 -12.35 -5.46
C SER A 16 0.23 -11.68 -5.53
N GLN A 17 1.26 -12.41 -5.12
CA GLN A 17 2.65 -11.92 -5.28
C GLN A 17 2.98 -11.69 -6.76
N VAL A 18 2.48 -12.54 -7.65
CA VAL A 18 2.67 -12.38 -9.09
C VAL A 18 2.02 -11.09 -9.58
N GLN A 19 0.80 -10.80 -9.13
CA GLN A 19 0.09 -9.59 -9.53
C GLN A 19 0.80 -8.32 -9.04
N LEU A 20 1.28 -8.31 -7.80
CA LEU A 20 2.06 -7.17 -7.30
C LEU A 20 3.33 -7.00 -8.11
N ALA A 21 4.04 -8.09 -8.40
CA ALA A 21 5.27 -8.05 -9.20
C ALA A 21 5.01 -7.47 -10.58
N GLU A 22 3.91 -7.88 -11.23
CA GLU A 22 3.54 -7.34 -12.54
C GLU A 22 3.27 -5.84 -12.50
N LYS A 23 2.56 -5.36 -11.47
CA LYS A 23 2.26 -3.93 -11.30
C LYS A 23 3.51 -3.08 -11.14
N LEU A 24 4.55 -3.65 -10.56
CA LEU A 24 5.82 -2.97 -10.33
C LEU A 24 6.87 -3.29 -11.40
N ASN A 25 6.54 -4.19 -12.34
CA ASN A 25 7.45 -4.66 -13.38
C ASN A 25 8.73 -5.26 -12.80
N ILE A 26 8.58 -6.12 -11.82
CA ILE A 26 9.65 -6.85 -11.16
C ILE A 26 9.30 -8.33 -11.08
N SER A 27 10.21 -9.16 -10.57
CA SER A 27 9.95 -10.60 -10.46
C SER A 27 9.14 -10.92 -9.20
N LYS A 28 8.39 -12.02 -9.27
CA LYS A 28 7.71 -12.57 -8.10
C LYS A 28 8.70 -12.87 -6.97
N GLN A 29 9.89 -13.35 -7.32
CA GLN A 29 10.93 -13.66 -6.33
C GLN A 29 11.33 -12.42 -5.54
N THR A 30 11.39 -11.26 -6.19
CA THR A 30 11.71 -10.01 -5.51
C THR A 30 10.62 -9.67 -4.48
N VAL A 31 9.35 -9.79 -4.85
CA VAL A 31 8.24 -9.55 -3.91
C VAL A 31 8.33 -10.53 -2.73
N SER A 32 8.56 -11.81 -3.01
CA SER A 32 8.70 -12.83 -1.98
C SER A 32 9.84 -12.51 -1.02
N ASN A 33 10.98 -12.08 -1.56
CA ASN A 33 12.14 -11.69 -0.73
C ASN A 33 11.81 -10.50 0.17
N TRP A 34 11.07 -9.53 -0.31
CA TRP A 34 10.64 -8.39 0.51
C TRP A 34 9.73 -8.85 1.65
N GLU A 35 8.73 -9.67 1.33
CA GLU A 35 7.73 -10.10 2.31
C GLU A 35 8.33 -11.03 3.35
N ASN A 36 9.35 -11.79 2.99
CA ASN A 36 10.08 -12.66 3.91
C ASN A 36 11.22 -11.95 4.65
N GLU A 37 11.38 -10.65 4.46
CA GLU A 37 12.42 -9.84 5.10
C GLU A 37 13.84 -10.28 4.73
N ASN A 38 14.00 -10.99 3.60
CA ASN A 38 15.31 -11.42 3.11
C ASN A 38 16.08 -10.27 2.47
N ILE A 39 15.38 -9.41 1.74
CA ILE A 39 15.92 -8.24 1.05
C ILE A 39 14.92 -7.11 1.24
N GLN A 40 15.41 -5.89 1.43
CA GLN A 40 14.52 -4.73 1.52
C GLN A 40 14.40 -4.03 0.16
N PRO A 41 13.26 -3.41 -0.13
CA PRO A 41 13.12 -2.60 -1.31
C PRO A 41 14.11 -1.43 -1.30
N SER A 42 14.58 -1.05 -2.50
CA SER A 42 15.33 0.20 -2.64
C SER A 42 14.43 1.39 -2.32
N ILE A 43 15.04 2.56 -2.14
CA ILE A 43 14.28 3.79 -1.91
C ILE A 43 13.33 4.05 -3.08
N GLU A 44 13.78 3.84 -4.32
CA GLU A 44 12.94 4.00 -5.51
C GLU A 44 11.73 3.07 -5.45
N MET A 45 11.94 1.80 -5.10
CA MET A 45 10.85 0.83 -5.01
C MET A 45 9.92 1.15 -3.85
N LEU A 46 10.47 1.65 -2.74
CA LEU A 46 9.65 2.08 -1.60
C LEU A 46 8.69 3.21 -2.02
N VAL A 47 9.17 4.18 -2.77
CA VAL A 47 8.32 5.27 -3.29
C VAL A 47 7.24 4.72 -4.21
N ARG A 48 7.60 3.80 -5.10
CA ARG A 48 6.64 3.17 -6.02
C ARG A 48 5.57 2.38 -5.27
N LEU A 49 5.97 1.65 -4.23
CA LEU A 49 5.04 0.90 -3.37
C LEU A 49 4.07 1.84 -2.66
N ALA A 50 4.58 2.94 -2.11
CA ALA A 50 3.75 3.92 -1.43
C ALA A 50 2.69 4.49 -2.37
N LYS A 51 3.09 4.84 -3.59
CA LYS A 51 2.16 5.35 -4.61
C LYS A 51 1.14 4.29 -5.03
N LEU A 52 1.58 3.08 -5.23
CA LEU A 52 0.71 1.98 -5.67
C LEU A 52 -0.36 1.67 -4.63
N PHE A 53 0.02 1.64 -3.36
CA PHE A 53 -0.91 1.35 -2.26
C PHE A 53 -1.64 2.60 -1.76
N HIS A 54 -1.32 3.77 -2.27
CA HIS A 54 -1.91 5.06 -1.83
C HIS A 54 -1.69 5.32 -0.34
N VAL A 55 -0.55 4.93 0.19
CA VAL A 55 -0.16 5.18 1.59
C VAL A 55 1.14 5.97 1.62
N SER A 56 1.49 6.50 2.79
CA SER A 56 2.76 7.20 2.95
C SER A 56 3.91 6.19 3.07
N ALA A 57 5.12 6.63 2.71
CA ALA A 57 6.33 5.84 2.95
C ALA A 57 6.55 5.62 4.45
N ASP A 58 6.22 6.61 5.27
CA ASP A 58 6.33 6.48 6.72
C ASP A 58 5.46 5.34 7.26
N TYR A 59 4.25 5.19 6.73
CA TYR A 59 3.38 4.08 7.12
C TYR A 59 3.99 2.73 6.71
N LEU A 60 4.52 2.64 5.48
CA LEU A 60 5.19 1.42 5.03
C LEU A 60 6.37 1.05 5.93
N LEU A 61 7.14 2.04 6.36
CA LEU A 61 8.32 1.84 7.20
C LEU A 61 7.98 1.62 8.67
N GLY A 62 6.71 1.76 9.06
CA GLY A 62 6.31 1.60 10.45
C GLY A 62 6.60 2.81 11.32
N LEU A 63 6.96 3.96 10.74
CA LEU A 63 7.21 5.19 11.47
C LEU A 63 5.92 5.90 11.85
N ASP A 64 4.83 5.63 11.13
CA ASP A 64 3.49 6.13 11.40
C ASP A 64 2.54 4.92 11.40
N ASN A 65 1.85 4.70 12.49
CA ASN A 65 0.94 3.57 12.63
C ASN A 65 -0.50 3.90 12.28
N ILE A 66 -0.78 5.15 11.90
CA ILE A 66 -2.12 5.55 11.48
C ILE A 66 -2.19 5.46 9.96
N PRO A 67 -2.94 4.50 9.40
CA PRO A 67 -3.06 4.39 7.95
C PRO A 67 -3.87 5.56 7.40
N THR A 68 -3.31 6.25 6.43
CA THR A 68 -3.99 7.31 5.70
C THR A 68 -3.89 7.00 4.21
N ILE A 69 -4.93 7.37 3.47
CA ILE A 69 -4.97 7.18 2.03
C ILE A 69 -4.81 8.53 1.35
N SER A 70 -3.90 8.62 0.37
CA SER A 70 -3.77 9.84 -0.42
C SER A 70 -4.98 10.02 -1.31
N VAL A 71 -5.57 11.21 -1.26
CA VAL A 71 -6.66 11.62 -2.15
C VAL A 71 -6.20 12.69 -3.14
N ASP A 72 -4.89 12.87 -3.25
CA ASP A 72 -4.30 13.84 -4.16
C ASP A 72 -4.74 13.55 -5.60
N GLY A 73 -5.13 14.60 -6.33
CA GLY A 73 -5.59 14.47 -7.69
C GLY A 73 -7.06 14.08 -7.85
N LEU A 74 -7.77 13.82 -6.76
CA LEU A 74 -9.20 13.49 -6.82
C LEU A 74 -10.07 14.74 -6.67
N PRO A 75 -11.20 14.84 -7.39
CA PRO A 75 -12.11 15.98 -7.22
C PRO A 75 -12.78 15.96 -5.85
N ASN A 76 -13.15 17.14 -5.35
CA ASN A 76 -13.77 17.27 -4.04
C ASN A 76 -15.06 16.45 -3.91
N ALA A 77 -15.84 16.33 -4.98
CA ALA A 77 -17.06 15.53 -4.97
C ALA A 77 -16.76 14.05 -4.69
N PHE A 78 -15.67 13.52 -5.26
CA PHE A 78 -15.25 12.13 -5.01
C PHE A 78 -14.71 11.97 -3.60
N ILE A 79 -13.96 12.95 -3.12
CA ILE A 79 -13.43 12.92 -1.73
C ILE A 79 -14.61 12.89 -0.75
N ALA A 80 -15.67 13.67 -0.99
CA ALA A 80 -16.86 13.65 -0.16
C ALA A 80 -17.54 12.27 -0.15
N HIS A 81 -17.55 11.59 -1.29
CA HIS A 81 -18.04 10.21 -1.37
C HIS A 81 -17.25 9.26 -0.47
N LEU A 82 -15.91 9.38 -0.50
CA LEU A 82 -15.05 8.55 0.34
C LEU A 82 -15.32 8.83 1.83
N ILE A 83 -15.49 10.10 2.20
CA ILE A 83 -15.82 10.48 3.58
C ILE A 83 -17.13 9.83 4.00
N GLN A 84 -18.12 9.85 3.12
CA GLN A 84 -19.43 9.25 3.41
C GLN A 84 -19.31 7.73 3.62
N ILE A 85 -18.52 7.05 2.79
CA ILE A 85 -18.27 5.62 2.95
C ILE A 85 -17.65 5.32 4.31
N ILE A 86 -16.69 6.12 4.72
CA ILE A 86 -16.01 5.97 6.02
C ILE A 86 -17.02 6.16 7.16
N GLU A 87 -17.84 7.21 7.09
CA GLU A 87 -18.84 7.48 8.11
C GLU A 87 -19.88 6.37 8.21
N ASP A 88 -20.35 5.87 7.07
CA ASP A 88 -21.32 4.78 7.03
C ASP A 88 -20.77 3.51 7.66
N TYR A 89 -19.49 3.21 7.40
CA TYR A 89 -18.83 2.05 7.99
C TYR A 89 -18.71 2.18 9.51
N LYS A 90 -18.34 3.37 10.00
CA LYS A 90 -18.13 3.60 11.44
C LYS A 90 -19.43 3.56 12.23
N GLN A 91 -20.56 3.77 11.58
CA GLN A 91 -21.88 3.77 12.25
C GLN A 91 -22.50 2.38 12.37
N LYS A 92 -21.87 1.37 11.83
CA LYS A 92 -22.38 -0.01 11.90
C LYS A 92 -22.12 -0.68 13.23
#